data_d8b7441e0dc335eb2805aaf26c202f89
#
_entry.id   d8b7441e0dc335eb2805aaf26c202f89
#
_cell.length_a   1.000
_cell.length_b   1.000
_cell.length_c   1.000
_cell.angle_alpha   90.00
_cell.angle_beta   90.00
_cell.angle_gamma   90.00
#
_symmetry.space_group_name_H-M   'P 1'
#
loop_
_entity.id
_entity.type
_entity.pdbx_description
1 polymer ?
#
loop_
_entity_poly.entity_id
_entity_poly.type
_entity_poly.pdbx_seq_one_letter_code
_entity_poly.pdbx_strand_id
1 'polypeptide(L)'
;MNLDASDYFYDSTDGLRLYCRIYPALRTGGLPVLCLPGLTRNSRDFVALAAHLNAEREVLTADLRGRGRSAWDPDPSHYQLPTYVEDAWLLLDSRAIRRVVVVGTSLGALMGMVMAAMQPDRIAGVVLNDAGPEINPTGLRRIAGYAGKLPPVSSWAEAAAQAKSTYGIALPGLTDEDWLDYAHRGYRENAGGIPVPDVDPKISQAFTNPSTAPRDLWPLYAQIKGVPMLVIRGALSDLLSAATVARMVREKSDLEHITVANRGHTPLLNEPECLAAIDAFLARYGETAAHGD
;
A
#
# COMPACT_ATOMS: atom_id res chain seq x y z
N MET A 1 13.24 -14.01 12.33
CA MET A 1 14.05 -12.83 12.70
C MET A 1 13.25 -11.99 13.67
N ASN A 2 13.82 -11.72 14.85
CA ASN A 2 13.19 -10.81 15.79
C ASN A 2 13.47 -9.37 15.30
N LEU A 3 12.55 -8.82 14.52
CA LEU A 3 12.62 -7.43 14.11
C LEU A 3 12.24 -6.61 15.35
N ASP A 4 13.10 -5.71 15.81
CA ASP A 4 12.83 -4.76 16.92
C ASP A 4 11.73 -3.74 16.52
N ALA A 5 10.65 -4.26 15.98
CA ALA A 5 9.54 -3.44 15.52
C ALA A 5 8.63 -3.05 16.70
N SER A 6 8.22 -1.80 16.73
CA SER A 6 7.33 -1.26 17.76
C SER A 6 5.95 -0.89 17.21
N ASP A 7 4.96 -1.02 18.07
CA ASP A 7 3.60 -0.57 17.80
C ASP A 7 3.49 0.94 18.07
N TYR A 8 2.93 1.67 17.14
CA TYR A 8 2.67 3.09 17.29
C TYR A 8 1.20 3.39 17.01
N PHE A 9 0.58 4.14 17.92
CA PHE A 9 -0.80 4.60 17.77
C PHE A 9 -0.82 6.12 17.73
N TYR A 10 -1.71 6.66 16.90
CA TYR A 10 -1.95 8.08 16.77
C TYR A 10 -3.44 8.33 16.51
N ASP A 11 -3.90 9.54 16.71
CA ASP A 11 -5.29 9.89 16.53
C ASP A 11 -5.48 10.70 15.25
N SER A 12 -6.54 10.40 14.50
CA SER A 12 -7.01 11.21 13.37
C SER A 12 -7.64 12.52 13.85
N THR A 13 -7.91 13.45 12.93
CA THR A 13 -8.59 14.72 13.23
C THR A 13 -9.98 14.53 13.80
N ASP A 14 -10.66 13.45 13.42
CA ASP A 14 -11.99 13.06 13.93
C ASP A 14 -11.92 12.16 15.17
N GLY A 15 -10.73 11.99 15.78
CA GLY A 15 -10.53 11.25 17.03
C GLY A 15 -10.50 9.73 16.87
N LEU A 16 -10.38 9.21 15.65
CA LEU A 16 -10.25 7.78 15.43
C LEU A 16 -8.82 7.33 15.72
N ARG A 17 -8.65 6.29 16.55
CA ARG A 17 -7.33 5.74 16.89
C ARG A 17 -6.79 4.89 15.75
N LEU A 18 -5.66 5.30 15.19
CA LEU A 18 -4.99 4.67 14.06
C LEU A 18 -3.68 4.01 14.48
N TYR A 19 -3.24 3.05 13.69
CA TYR A 19 -2.07 2.22 13.97
C TYR A 19 -1.03 2.27 12.86
N CYS A 20 0.21 2.25 13.29
CA CYS A 20 1.38 2.06 12.43
C CYS A 20 2.37 1.13 13.14
N ARG A 21 2.98 0.21 12.39
CA ARG A 21 4.12 -0.55 12.88
C ARG A 21 5.41 0.10 12.40
N ILE A 22 6.33 0.33 13.33
CA ILE A 22 7.60 1.00 13.07
C ILE A 22 8.73 -0.02 13.16
N TYR A 23 9.54 -0.07 12.12
CA TYR A 23 10.77 -0.85 12.05
C TYR A 23 11.94 0.14 12.08
N PRO A 24 12.66 0.25 13.22
CA PRO A 24 13.76 1.20 13.34
C PRO A 24 14.89 0.84 12.40
N ALA A 25 15.60 1.83 11.91
CA ALA A 25 16.80 1.61 11.12
C ALA A 25 17.89 0.92 11.98
N LEU A 26 18.50 -0.13 11.47
CA LEU A 26 19.64 -0.80 12.12
C LEU A 26 20.93 0.00 11.96
N ARG A 27 21.02 0.79 10.90
CA ARG A 27 22.11 1.76 10.63
C ARG A 27 21.48 3.09 10.20
N THR A 28 22.10 4.19 10.60
CA THR A 28 21.63 5.52 10.17
C THR A 28 22.08 5.78 8.72
N GLY A 29 21.16 6.15 7.85
CA GLY A 29 21.49 6.39 6.44
C GLY A 29 20.38 7.13 5.70
N GLY A 30 19.37 6.42 5.24
CA GLY A 30 18.39 6.96 4.33
C GLY A 30 17.19 7.66 5.00
N LEU A 31 16.41 8.34 4.17
CA LEU A 31 15.11 8.88 4.56
C LEU A 31 14.16 7.75 4.98
N PRO A 32 13.23 8.01 5.91
CA PRO A 32 12.20 7.04 6.27
C PRO A 32 11.37 6.60 5.06
N VAL A 33 10.84 5.38 5.13
CA VAL A 33 9.91 4.84 4.14
C VAL A 33 8.54 4.66 4.79
N LEU A 34 7.50 5.23 4.18
CA LEU A 34 6.09 5.01 4.55
C LEU A 34 5.47 4.01 3.59
N CYS A 35 5.07 2.85 4.11
CA CYS A 35 4.37 1.80 3.38
C CYS A 35 2.85 1.94 3.59
N LEU A 36 2.11 2.07 2.49
CA LEU A 36 0.65 2.26 2.47
C LEU A 36 -0.03 1.09 1.77
N PRO A 37 -0.92 0.34 2.45
CA PRO A 37 -1.51 -0.89 1.92
C PRO A 37 -2.61 -0.66 0.88
N GLY A 38 -3.00 -1.75 0.24
CA GLY A 38 -4.18 -1.82 -0.62
C GLY A 38 -5.50 -1.73 0.17
N LEU A 39 -6.60 -1.62 -0.57
CA LEU A 39 -7.92 -1.30 -0.04
C LEU A 39 -8.39 -2.23 1.10
N THR A 40 -8.17 -3.53 0.98
CA THR A 40 -8.61 -4.55 1.95
C THR A 40 -7.47 -5.14 2.77
N ARG A 41 -6.28 -4.55 2.65
CA ARG A 41 -5.05 -5.07 3.23
C ARG A 41 -4.56 -4.16 4.38
N ASN A 42 -3.47 -4.54 5.01
CA ASN A 42 -2.94 -3.87 6.19
C ASN A 42 -1.40 -3.92 6.22
N SER A 43 -0.80 -3.36 7.25
CA SER A 43 0.65 -3.25 7.48
C SER A 43 1.42 -4.56 7.38
N ARG A 44 0.77 -5.70 7.67
CA ARG A 44 1.42 -7.03 7.63
C ARG A 44 1.86 -7.46 6.23
N ASP A 45 1.31 -6.87 5.18
CA ASP A 45 1.75 -7.15 3.81
C ASP A 45 3.19 -6.66 3.54
N PHE A 46 3.67 -5.71 4.33
CA PHE A 46 5.00 -5.13 4.16
C PHE A 46 6.07 -5.72 5.07
N VAL A 47 5.79 -6.76 5.86
CA VAL A 47 6.76 -7.34 6.82
C VAL A 47 8.08 -7.73 6.13
N ALA A 48 8.01 -8.40 4.98
CA ALA A 48 9.20 -8.82 4.24
C ALA A 48 9.98 -7.62 3.68
N LEU A 49 9.29 -6.66 3.07
CA LEU A 49 9.90 -5.43 2.57
C LEU A 49 10.51 -4.59 3.71
N ALA A 50 9.79 -4.44 4.82
CA ALA A 50 10.28 -3.70 5.97
C ALA A 50 11.54 -4.35 6.58
N ALA A 51 11.57 -5.68 6.66
CA ALA A 51 12.75 -6.43 7.12
C ALA A 51 13.96 -6.26 6.19
N HIS A 52 13.72 -6.06 4.90
CA HIS A 52 14.77 -5.77 3.92
C HIS A 52 15.29 -4.34 4.06
N LEU A 53 14.39 -3.36 4.15
CA LEU A 53 14.73 -1.94 4.13
C LEU A 53 15.25 -1.39 5.46
N ASN A 54 14.86 -2.00 6.61
CA ASN A 54 15.27 -1.48 7.91
C ASN A 54 16.77 -1.65 8.20
N ALA A 55 17.51 -2.32 7.34
CA ALA A 55 18.96 -2.34 7.41
C ALA A 55 19.57 -0.93 7.40
N GLU A 56 18.96 0.01 6.67
CA GLU A 56 19.50 1.34 6.40
C GLU A 56 18.55 2.50 6.68
N ARG A 57 17.26 2.25 6.90
CA ARG A 57 16.24 3.29 7.07
C ARG A 57 15.06 2.87 7.94
N GLU A 58 14.47 3.83 8.64
CA GLU A 58 13.23 3.58 9.37
C GLU A 58 12.10 3.25 8.38
N VAL A 59 11.31 2.21 8.67
CA VAL A 59 10.16 1.84 7.87
C VAL A 59 8.90 1.91 8.71
N LEU A 60 7.92 2.67 8.23
CA LEU A 60 6.60 2.82 8.81
C LEU A 60 5.61 2.06 7.95
N THR A 61 4.88 1.10 8.52
CA THR A 61 3.84 0.37 7.81
C THR A 61 2.48 0.66 8.46
N ALA A 62 1.65 1.44 7.76
CA ALA A 62 0.39 1.93 8.32
C ALA A 62 -0.76 0.96 8.10
N ASP A 63 -1.65 0.85 9.09
CA ASP A 63 -3.01 0.33 8.92
C ASP A 63 -3.94 1.51 8.66
N LEU A 64 -4.61 1.52 7.51
CA LEU A 64 -5.61 2.54 7.22
C LEU A 64 -6.82 2.36 8.14
N ARG A 65 -7.60 3.41 8.40
CA ARG A 65 -8.86 3.30 9.17
C ARG A 65 -9.72 2.15 8.66
N GLY A 66 -10.28 1.35 9.54
CA GLY A 66 -11.08 0.18 9.22
C GLY A 66 -10.28 -1.07 8.82
N ARG A 67 -8.95 -1.11 8.98
CA ARG A 67 -8.10 -2.28 8.68
C ARG A 67 -7.12 -2.55 9.82
N GLY A 68 -6.74 -3.81 9.95
CA GLY A 68 -5.72 -4.22 10.90
C GLY A 68 -6.04 -3.79 12.33
N ARG A 69 -5.12 -3.08 12.94
CA ARG A 69 -5.23 -2.58 14.32
C ARG A 69 -5.74 -1.14 14.43
N SER A 70 -5.97 -0.47 13.28
CA SER A 70 -6.67 0.81 13.26
C SER A 70 -8.15 0.63 13.56
N ALA A 71 -8.74 1.57 14.27
CA ALA A 71 -10.15 1.53 14.62
C ALA A 71 -11.04 1.53 13.38
N TRP A 72 -12.20 0.90 13.50
CA TRP A 72 -13.25 0.94 12.48
C TRP A 72 -14.03 2.23 12.62
N ASP A 73 -14.27 2.88 11.48
CA ASP A 73 -14.98 4.15 11.47
C ASP A 73 -16.49 3.93 11.63
N PRO A 74 -17.15 4.61 12.58
CA PRO A 74 -18.60 4.56 12.68
C PRO A 74 -19.29 5.11 11.43
N ASP A 75 -18.68 6.10 10.75
CA ASP A 75 -19.17 6.67 9.50
C ASP A 75 -18.41 6.13 8.28
N PRO A 76 -19.02 5.23 7.49
CA PRO A 76 -18.37 4.65 6.32
C PRO A 76 -18.10 5.66 5.19
N SER A 77 -18.65 6.86 5.23
CA SER A 77 -18.36 7.93 4.26
C SER A 77 -16.92 8.42 4.35
N HIS A 78 -16.24 8.18 5.50
CA HIS A 78 -14.84 8.50 5.69
C HIS A 78 -13.88 7.50 5.01
N TYR A 79 -14.37 6.34 4.54
CA TYR A 79 -13.55 5.40 3.77
C TYR A 79 -13.31 5.90 2.34
N GLN A 80 -12.57 7.00 2.23
CA GLN A 80 -12.29 7.69 0.97
C GLN A 80 -10.86 8.21 0.90
N LEU A 81 -10.35 8.38 -0.32
CA LEU A 81 -8.96 8.73 -0.58
C LEU A 81 -8.48 10.02 0.13
N PRO A 82 -9.24 11.13 0.15
CA PRO A 82 -8.80 12.34 0.87
C PRO A 82 -8.58 12.10 2.36
N THR A 83 -9.49 11.38 3.02
CA THR A 83 -9.39 11.08 4.45
C THR A 83 -8.18 10.19 4.76
N TYR A 84 -7.91 9.16 3.93
CA TYR A 84 -6.71 8.33 4.10
C TYR A 84 -5.42 9.13 3.95
N VAL A 85 -5.38 10.08 3.03
CA VAL A 85 -4.22 10.97 2.83
C VAL A 85 -4.02 11.88 4.03
N GLU A 86 -5.09 12.43 4.59
CA GLU A 86 -5.04 13.22 5.82
C GLU A 86 -4.48 12.41 6.99
N ASP A 87 -5.00 11.18 7.20
CA ASP A 87 -4.49 10.26 8.22
C ASP A 87 -2.99 9.98 8.05
N ALA A 88 -2.51 9.81 6.81
CA ALA A 88 -1.10 9.58 6.53
C ALA A 88 -0.23 10.82 6.87
N TRP A 89 -0.72 12.04 6.61
CA TRP A 89 -0.04 13.26 7.02
C TRP A 89 0.04 13.40 8.53
N LEU A 90 -1.04 13.09 9.26
CA LEU A 90 -1.06 13.11 10.72
C LEU A 90 -0.05 12.11 11.31
N LEU A 91 0.09 10.91 10.72
CA LEU A 91 1.14 9.98 11.13
C LEU A 91 2.53 10.60 11.00
N LEU A 92 2.85 11.18 9.84
CA LEU A 92 4.15 11.80 9.59
C LEU A 92 4.41 12.99 10.54
N ASP A 93 3.40 13.81 10.79
CA ASP A 93 3.49 14.98 11.68
C ASP A 93 3.66 14.55 13.14
N SER A 94 2.92 13.54 13.61
CA SER A 94 3.05 13.00 14.96
C SER A 94 4.43 12.39 15.24
N ARG A 95 5.14 11.99 14.18
CA ARG A 95 6.51 11.45 14.22
C ARG A 95 7.58 12.50 13.90
N ALA A 96 7.19 13.75 13.66
CA ALA A 96 8.08 14.84 13.21
C ALA A 96 8.88 14.48 11.93
N ILE A 97 8.32 13.63 11.06
CA ILE A 97 8.93 13.22 9.79
C ILE A 97 8.63 14.30 8.75
N ARG A 98 9.65 15.06 8.39
CA ARG A 98 9.51 16.17 7.43
C ARG A 98 9.56 15.72 5.99
N ARG A 99 10.30 14.65 5.68
CA ARG A 99 10.49 14.14 4.34
C ARG A 99 10.53 12.60 4.35
N VAL A 100 9.89 11.96 3.38
CA VAL A 100 9.68 10.50 3.35
C VAL A 100 9.65 9.98 1.91
N VAL A 101 10.05 8.72 1.70
CA VAL A 101 9.70 7.99 0.48
C VAL A 101 8.43 7.19 0.75
N VAL A 102 7.46 7.24 -0.16
CA VAL A 102 6.22 6.48 -0.04
C VAL A 102 6.29 5.22 -0.91
N VAL A 103 5.99 4.07 -0.32
CA VAL A 103 5.78 2.80 -1.04
C VAL A 103 4.31 2.43 -0.90
N GLY A 104 3.54 2.64 -1.95
CA GLY A 104 2.10 2.42 -1.93
C GLY A 104 1.67 1.25 -2.79
N THR A 105 0.81 0.38 -2.26
CA THR A 105 0.20 -0.72 -3.02
C THR A 105 -1.25 -0.36 -3.38
N SER A 106 -1.61 -0.40 -4.67
CA SER A 106 -2.99 -0.18 -5.11
C SER A 106 -3.55 1.15 -4.58
N LEU A 107 -4.51 1.14 -3.65
CA LEU A 107 -5.01 2.34 -2.97
C LEU A 107 -3.86 3.17 -2.35
N GLY A 108 -2.90 2.52 -1.70
CA GLY A 108 -1.72 3.20 -1.14
C GLY A 108 -0.88 3.92 -2.20
N ALA A 109 -0.82 3.40 -3.44
CA ALA A 109 -0.16 4.07 -4.55
C ALA A 109 -0.92 5.35 -4.97
N LEU A 110 -2.25 5.29 -5.01
CA LEU A 110 -3.08 6.48 -5.26
C LEU A 110 -2.90 7.53 -4.16
N MET A 111 -2.83 7.10 -2.89
CA MET A 111 -2.49 8.00 -1.78
C MET A 111 -1.13 8.66 -1.99
N GLY A 112 -0.10 7.90 -2.36
CA GLY A 112 1.24 8.43 -2.64
C GLY A 112 1.25 9.47 -3.77
N MET A 113 0.47 9.27 -4.83
CA MET A 113 0.31 10.26 -5.90
C MET A 113 -0.35 11.55 -5.40
N VAL A 114 -1.42 11.44 -4.60
CA VAL A 114 -2.10 12.60 -4.02
C VAL A 114 -1.16 13.35 -3.06
N MET A 115 -0.44 12.63 -2.19
CA MET A 115 0.54 13.22 -1.28
C MET A 115 1.64 13.99 -2.03
N ALA A 116 2.16 13.40 -3.12
CA ALA A 116 3.20 14.03 -3.96
C ALA A 116 2.68 15.29 -4.68
N ALA A 117 1.42 15.32 -5.07
CA ALA A 117 0.81 16.51 -5.67
C ALA A 117 0.52 17.61 -4.65
N MET A 118 0.11 17.24 -3.42
CA MET A 118 -0.25 18.20 -2.37
C MET A 118 0.96 18.85 -1.69
N GLN A 119 1.97 18.05 -1.35
CA GLN A 119 3.15 18.50 -0.60
C GLN A 119 4.45 17.89 -1.19
N PRO A 120 4.86 18.29 -2.41
CA PRO A 120 5.99 17.69 -3.12
C PRO A 120 7.31 17.79 -2.33
N ASP A 121 7.51 18.85 -1.56
CA ASP A 121 8.73 19.05 -0.76
C ASP A 121 8.90 18.03 0.38
N ARG A 122 7.79 17.42 0.81
CA ARG A 122 7.78 16.38 1.84
C ARG A 122 7.91 14.97 1.29
N ILE A 123 7.78 14.78 -0.03
CA ILE A 123 7.86 13.47 -0.68
C ILE A 123 9.15 13.38 -1.49
N ALA A 124 10.09 12.56 -1.03
CA ALA A 124 11.37 12.35 -1.69
C ALA A 124 11.25 11.45 -2.94
N GLY A 125 10.24 10.59 -2.97
CA GLY A 125 9.93 9.71 -4.08
C GLY A 125 8.70 8.85 -3.79
N VAL A 126 8.10 8.29 -4.83
CA VAL A 126 6.92 7.41 -4.70
C VAL A 126 7.13 6.12 -5.49
N VAL A 127 6.99 4.98 -4.82
CA VAL A 127 6.89 3.66 -5.47
C VAL A 127 5.40 3.32 -5.59
N LEU A 128 4.94 3.16 -6.83
CA LEU A 128 3.55 2.86 -7.20
C LEU A 128 3.44 1.36 -7.53
N ASN A 129 3.03 0.55 -6.55
CA ASN A 129 2.80 -0.87 -6.77
C ASN A 129 1.43 -1.12 -7.38
N ASP A 130 1.43 -1.34 -8.66
CA ASP A 130 0.34 -1.77 -9.53
C ASP A 130 -0.91 -0.86 -9.51
N ALA A 131 -0.70 0.45 -9.43
CA ALA A 131 -1.72 1.46 -9.69
C ALA A 131 -1.11 2.71 -10.34
N GLY A 132 -1.98 3.51 -10.94
CA GLY A 132 -1.59 4.73 -11.65
C GLY A 132 -2.78 5.68 -11.81
N PRO A 133 -2.66 6.72 -12.62
CA PRO A 133 -3.68 7.76 -12.77
C PRO A 133 -4.95 7.27 -13.46
N GLU A 134 -4.93 6.08 -14.06
CA GLU A 134 -6.07 5.46 -14.74
C GLU A 134 -6.23 4.02 -14.25
N ILE A 135 -7.42 3.71 -13.79
CA ILE A 135 -7.79 2.39 -13.25
C ILE A 135 -8.66 1.68 -14.28
N ASN A 136 -8.24 0.47 -14.67
CA ASN A 136 -9.03 -0.35 -15.59
C ASN A 136 -10.34 -0.83 -14.89
N PRO A 137 -11.51 -0.59 -15.51
CA PRO A 137 -12.79 -0.97 -14.93
C PRO A 137 -12.94 -2.47 -14.67
N THR A 138 -12.22 -3.34 -15.39
CA THR A 138 -12.28 -4.80 -15.18
C THR A 138 -11.71 -5.19 -13.81
N GLY A 139 -10.52 -4.73 -13.48
CA GLY A 139 -9.91 -4.96 -12.17
C GLY A 139 -10.73 -4.34 -11.05
N LEU A 140 -11.26 -3.12 -11.28
CA LEU A 140 -12.11 -2.46 -10.30
C LEU A 140 -13.39 -3.27 -10.00
N ARG A 141 -14.07 -3.80 -11.03
CA ARG A 141 -15.25 -4.65 -10.83
C ARG A 141 -14.92 -5.93 -10.06
N ARG A 142 -13.76 -6.55 -10.34
CA ARG A 142 -13.30 -7.73 -9.60
C ARG A 142 -13.10 -7.39 -8.13
N ILE A 143 -12.41 -6.28 -7.81
CA ILE A 143 -12.19 -5.83 -6.43
C ILE A 143 -13.52 -5.54 -5.73
N ALA A 144 -14.44 -4.82 -6.37
CA ALA A 144 -15.77 -4.52 -5.85
C ALA A 144 -16.60 -5.79 -5.57
N GLY A 145 -16.27 -6.91 -6.23
CA GLY A 145 -16.91 -8.21 -6.04
C GLY A 145 -16.59 -8.85 -4.69
N TYR A 146 -15.41 -8.61 -4.11
CA TYR A 146 -14.98 -9.24 -2.87
C TYR A 146 -14.75 -8.25 -1.69
N ALA A 147 -14.44 -6.99 -1.96
CA ALA A 147 -14.11 -6.03 -0.91
C ALA A 147 -15.27 -5.85 0.09
N GLY A 148 -15.02 -6.21 1.35
CA GLY A 148 -16.02 -6.18 2.42
C GLY A 148 -17.15 -7.22 2.28
N LYS A 149 -17.01 -8.21 1.38
CA LYS A 149 -18.08 -9.18 1.05
C LYS A 149 -17.64 -10.65 1.16
N LEU A 150 -16.44 -10.90 1.66
CA LEU A 150 -15.97 -12.28 1.80
C LEU A 150 -16.85 -13.04 2.79
N PRO A 151 -17.31 -14.26 2.44
CA PRO A 151 -18.12 -15.07 3.34
C PRO A 151 -17.32 -15.50 4.57
N PRO A 152 -18.00 -15.84 5.70
CA PRO A 152 -17.33 -16.38 6.88
C PRO A 152 -16.59 -17.67 6.56
N VAL A 153 -15.50 -17.91 7.29
CA VAL A 153 -14.73 -19.16 7.29
C VAL A 153 -14.66 -19.71 8.71
N SER A 154 -14.39 -21.01 8.87
CA SER A 154 -14.37 -21.69 10.17
C SER A 154 -12.96 -22.07 10.63
N SER A 155 -11.97 -21.99 9.74
CA SER A 155 -10.59 -22.39 10.02
C SER A 155 -9.57 -21.61 9.19
N TRP A 156 -8.32 -21.64 9.60
CA TRP A 156 -7.21 -21.06 8.85
C TRP A 156 -7.02 -21.73 7.47
N ALA A 157 -7.30 -23.03 7.37
CA ALA A 157 -7.27 -23.73 6.09
C ALA A 157 -8.34 -23.19 5.13
N GLU A 158 -9.55 -22.92 5.61
CA GLU A 158 -10.60 -22.29 4.81
C GLU A 158 -10.26 -20.84 4.47
N ALA A 159 -9.66 -20.08 5.38
CA ALA A 159 -9.19 -18.73 5.10
C ALA A 159 -8.13 -18.71 4.00
N ALA A 160 -7.17 -19.66 4.02
CA ALA A 160 -6.17 -19.82 2.98
C ALA A 160 -6.80 -20.21 1.63
N ALA A 161 -7.76 -21.15 1.63
CA ALA A 161 -8.49 -21.55 0.42
C ALA A 161 -9.31 -20.37 -0.14
N GLN A 162 -9.95 -19.57 0.70
CA GLN A 162 -10.67 -18.37 0.29
C GLN A 162 -9.73 -17.31 -0.28
N ALA A 163 -8.57 -17.07 0.35
CA ALA A 163 -7.55 -16.18 -0.18
C ALA A 163 -7.05 -16.65 -1.56
N LYS A 164 -6.75 -17.95 -1.71
CA LYS A 164 -6.36 -18.57 -2.99
C LYS A 164 -7.44 -18.40 -4.07
N SER A 165 -8.70 -18.61 -3.73
CA SER A 165 -9.82 -18.40 -4.65
C SER A 165 -9.98 -16.95 -5.08
N THR A 166 -9.74 -15.99 -4.16
CA THR A 166 -9.93 -14.55 -4.40
C THR A 166 -8.78 -13.94 -5.20
N TYR A 167 -7.54 -14.33 -4.87
CA TYR A 167 -6.31 -13.66 -5.37
C TYR A 167 -5.46 -14.56 -6.27
N GLY A 168 -5.76 -15.84 -6.41
CA GLY A 168 -4.90 -16.80 -7.12
C GLY A 168 -4.66 -16.47 -8.59
N ILE A 169 -5.62 -15.83 -9.27
CA ILE A 169 -5.42 -15.36 -10.64
C ILE A 169 -4.32 -14.30 -10.74
N ALA A 170 -4.15 -13.51 -9.68
CA ALA A 170 -3.14 -12.47 -9.62
C ALA A 170 -1.79 -12.97 -9.08
N LEU A 171 -1.76 -14.09 -8.38
CA LEU A 171 -0.60 -14.63 -7.68
C LEU A 171 -0.38 -16.12 -8.04
N PRO A 172 -0.19 -16.45 -9.33
CA PRO A 172 0.08 -17.82 -9.72
C PRO A 172 1.40 -18.31 -9.12
N GLY A 173 1.47 -19.62 -8.86
CA GLY A 173 2.67 -20.29 -8.38
C GLY A 173 2.90 -20.22 -6.87
N LEU A 174 2.02 -19.59 -6.08
CA LEU A 174 2.08 -19.67 -4.62
C LEU A 174 1.73 -21.10 -4.16
N THR A 175 2.49 -21.60 -3.20
CA THR A 175 2.25 -22.88 -2.53
C THR A 175 1.09 -22.76 -1.52
N ASP A 176 0.63 -23.88 -0.99
CA ASP A 176 -0.41 -23.86 0.06
C ASP A 176 0.11 -23.23 1.36
N GLU A 177 1.41 -23.33 1.66
CA GLU A 177 2.04 -22.64 2.78
C GLU A 177 2.04 -21.11 2.55
N ASP A 178 2.40 -20.65 1.35
CA ASP A 178 2.33 -19.23 0.99
C ASP A 178 0.90 -18.69 1.12
N TRP A 179 -0.11 -19.48 0.76
CA TRP A 179 -1.51 -19.09 0.91
C TRP A 179 -1.95 -19.01 2.37
N LEU A 180 -1.43 -19.88 3.22
CA LEU A 180 -1.68 -19.82 4.66
C LEU A 180 -1.05 -18.54 5.25
N ASP A 181 0.19 -18.24 4.89
CA ASP A 181 0.85 -16.99 5.30
C ASP A 181 0.12 -15.76 4.78
N TYR A 182 -0.35 -15.81 3.52
CA TYR A 182 -1.15 -14.72 2.93
C TYR A 182 -2.47 -14.50 3.70
N ALA A 183 -3.12 -15.59 4.12
CA ALA A 183 -4.32 -15.52 4.97
C ALA A 183 -3.99 -14.90 6.33
N HIS A 184 -2.93 -15.33 7.01
CA HIS A 184 -2.51 -14.75 8.29
C HIS A 184 -2.24 -13.24 8.22
N ARG A 185 -1.86 -12.72 7.07
CA ARG A 185 -1.70 -11.27 6.86
C ARG A 185 -3.03 -10.54 6.66
N GLY A 186 -4.05 -11.22 6.10
CA GLY A 186 -5.34 -10.60 5.75
C GLY A 186 -6.48 -10.87 6.71
N TYR A 187 -6.31 -11.81 7.64
CA TYR A 187 -7.32 -12.21 8.62
C TYR A 187 -6.79 -12.00 10.04
N ARG A 188 -7.69 -11.95 11.00
CA ARG A 188 -7.43 -11.99 12.45
C ARG A 188 -8.33 -13.00 13.10
N GLU A 189 -7.95 -13.50 14.27
CA GLU A 189 -8.84 -14.32 15.07
C GLU A 189 -9.87 -13.46 15.80
N ASN A 190 -11.11 -13.91 15.80
CA ASN A 190 -12.14 -13.37 16.68
C ASN A 190 -11.99 -13.95 18.11
N ALA A 191 -12.86 -13.56 19.04
CA ALA A 191 -12.85 -14.04 20.43
C ALA A 191 -13.01 -15.58 20.56
N GLY A 192 -13.51 -16.26 19.53
CA GLY A 192 -13.65 -17.72 19.48
C GLY A 192 -12.48 -18.42 18.78
N GLY A 193 -11.40 -17.73 18.41
CA GLY A 193 -10.25 -18.30 17.70
C GLY A 193 -10.54 -18.56 16.22
N ILE A 194 -11.64 -18.05 15.68
CA ILE A 194 -12.04 -18.24 14.29
C ILE A 194 -11.47 -17.11 13.44
N PRO A 195 -10.83 -17.41 12.27
CA PRO A 195 -10.34 -16.37 11.37
C PRO A 195 -11.49 -15.54 10.79
N VAL A 196 -11.34 -14.22 10.81
CA VAL A 196 -12.24 -13.26 10.15
C VAL A 196 -11.43 -12.28 9.33
N PRO A 197 -11.93 -11.80 8.18
CA PRO A 197 -11.23 -10.76 7.43
C PRO A 197 -10.90 -9.55 8.32
N ASP A 198 -9.66 -9.08 8.27
CA ASP A 198 -9.18 -7.99 9.12
C ASP A 198 -9.43 -6.62 8.46
N VAL A 199 -10.67 -6.42 8.07
CA VAL A 199 -11.16 -5.22 7.38
C VAL A 199 -12.63 -4.99 7.70
N ASP A 200 -13.03 -3.73 7.92
CA ASP A 200 -14.43 -3.36 8.10
C ASP A 200 -15.23 -3.66 6.81
N PRO A 201 -16.29 -4.49 6.89
CA PRO A 201 -17.11 -4.79 5.71
C PRO A 201 -17.79 -3.56 5.11
N LYS A 202 -17.98 -2.48 5.89
CA LYS A 202 -18.53 -1.20 5.38
C LYS A 202 -17.67 -0.54 4.31
N ILE A 203 -16.41 -0.96 4.14
CA ILE A 203 -15.55 -0.48 3.07
C ILE A 203 -16.13 -0.73 1.67
N SER A 204 -16.99 -1.74 1.54
CA SER A 204 -17.74 -2.01 0.30
C SER A 204 -18.58 -0.82 -0.17
N GLN A 205 -18.98 0.08 0.73
CA GLN A 205 -19.76 1.27 0.41
C GLN A 205 -18.97 2.28 -0.43
N ALA A 206 -17.63 2.24 -0.39
CA ALA A 206 -16.79 3.05 -1.27
C ALA A 206 -17.06 2.79 -2.77
N PHE A 207 -17.58 1.60 -3.14
CA PHE A 207 -17.91 1.25 -4.53
C PHE A 207 -19.34 1.60 -4.92
N THR A 208 -20.20 1.89 -3.97
CA THR A 208 -21.62 2.23 -4.21
C THR A 208 -21.87 3.72 -4.18
N ASN A 209 -20.96 4.50 -3.64
CA ASN A 209 -21.06 5.95 -3.59
C ASN A 209 -20.42 6.57 -4.85
N PRO A 210 -21.22 7.27 -5.70
CA PRO A 210 -20.68 7.91 -6.91
C PRO A 210 -19.59 8.95 -6.63
N SER A 211 -19.56 9.55 -5.44
CA SER A 211 -18.54 10.54 -5.06
C SER A 211 -17.16 9.91 -4.77
N THR A 212 -17.13 8.59 -4.50
CA THR A 212 -15.90 7.83 -4.25
C THR A 212 -15.45 7.02 -5.46
N ALA A 213 -16.20 7.05 -6.57
CA ALA A 213 -15.82 6.39 -7.81
C ALA A 213 -14.42 6.83 -8.25
N PRO A 214 -13.61 5.92 -8.81
CA PRO A 214 -12.29 6.26 -9.32
C PRO A 214 -12.42 7.40 -10.34
N ARG A 215 -11.82 8.53 -10.01
CA ARG A 215 -11.76 9.68 -10.91
C ARG A 215 -10.59 9.49 -11.86
N ASP A 216 -10.66 10.12 -13.02
CA ASP A 216 -9.50 10.34 -13.86
C ASP A 216 -8.46 11.15 -13.05
N LEU A 217 -7.33 10.51 -12.71
CA LEU A 217 -6.24 11.15 -11.96
C LEU A 217 -5.14 11.69 -12.87
N TRP A 218 -5.31 11.69 -14.20
CA TRP A 218 -4.34 12.27 -15.11
C TRP A 218 -4.08 13.76 -14.85
N PRO A 219 -5.10 14.60 -14.54
CA PRO A 219 -4.86 15.99 -14.16
C PRO A 219 -4.02 16.15 -12.89
N LEU A 220 -4.21 15.25 -11.90
CA LEU A 220 -3.40 15.22 -10.69
C LEU A 220 -1.96 14.76 -11.02
N TYR A 221 -1.81 13.70 -11.81
CA TYR A 221 -0.51 13.18 -12.20
C TYR A 221 0.34 14.22 -12.93
N ALA A 222 -0.26 15.01 -13.83
CA ALA A 222 0.40 16.10 -14.54
C ALA A 222 0.90 17.23 -13.60
N GLN A 223 0.30 17.39 -12.42
CA GLN A 223 0.71 18.38 -11.42
C GLN A 223 1.90 17.93 -10.59
N ILE A 224 2.19 16.63 -10.52
CA ILE A 224 3.33 16.10 -9.76
C ILE A 224 4.62 16.45 -10.49
N LYS A 225 5.34 17.45 -9.99
CA LYS A 225 6.61 17.92 -10.56
C LYS A 225 7.73 17.76 -9.53
N GLY A 226 8.90 17.33 -9.99
CA GLY A 226 10.09 17.24 -9.12
C GLY A 226 10.07 16.10 -8.11
N VAL A 227 9.03 15.24 -8.13
CA VAL A 227 8.97 14.04 -7.29
C VAL A 227 9.23 12.82 -8.16
N PRO A 228 10.34 12.11 -7.94
CA PRO A 228 10.67 10.88 -8.65
C PRO A 228 9.63 9.78 -8.39
N MET A 229 9.39 8.93 -9.38
CA MET A 229 8.44 7.83 -9.26
C MET A 229 8.98 6.54 -9.86
N LEU A 230 8.70 5.42 -9.19
CA LEU A 230 8.91 4.06 -9.70
C LEU A 230 7.55 3.36 -9.79
N VAL A 231 7.21 2.86 -10.98
CA VAL A 231 6.04 1.99 -11.16
C VAL A 231 6.47 0.53 -11.18
N ILE A 232 5.88 -0.28 -10.30
CA ILE A 232 6.01 -1.73 -10.30
C ILE A 232 4.68 -2.29 -10.80
N ARG A 233 4.67 -2.90 -12.00
CA ARG A 233 3.46 -3.42 -12.61
C ARG A 233 3.49 -4.95 -12.67
N GLY A 234 2.41 -5.61 -12.26
CA GLY A 234 2.24 -7.04 -12.54
C GLY A 234 1.96 -7.29 -14.02
N ALA A 235 2.67 -8.24 -14.65
CA ALA A 235 2.48 -8.57 -16.07
C ALA A 235 1.03 -8.99 -16.39
N LEU A 236 0.36 -9.62 -15.41
CA LEU A 236 -1.01 -10.12 -15.48
C LEU A 236 -2.03 -9.11 -14.89
N SER A 237 -1.62 -7.90 -14.56
CA SER A 237 -2.51 -6.91 -13.94
C SER A 237 -3.72 -6.60 -14.83
N ASP A 238 -4.89 -6.74 -14.23
CA ASP A 238 -6.18 -6.34 -14.80
C ASP A 238 -6.62 -4.94 -14.32
N LEU A 239 -5.80 -4.29 -13.47
CA LEU A 239 -6.06 -2.95 -12.93
C LEU A 239 -5.20 -1.86 -13.57
N LEU A 240 -3.88 -2.07 -13.64
CA LEU A 240 -2.93 -1.16 -14.29
C LEU A 240 -2.54 -1.71 -15.67
N SER A 241 -2.97 -1.07 -16.73
CA SER A 241 -2.65 -1.51 -18.09
C SER A 241 -1.22 -1.12 -18.51
N ALA A 242 -0.60 -1.91 -19.39
CA ALA A 242 0.69 -1.52 -19.99
C ALA A 242 0.59 -0.21 -20.79
N ALA A 243 -0.56 0.06 -21.40
CA ALA A 243 -0.83 1.31 -22.11
C ALA A 243 -0.84 2.51 -21.16
N THR A 244 -1.42 2.35 -19.97
CA THR A 244 -1.40 3.38 -18.92
C THR A 244 0.03 3.69 -18.49
N VAL A 245 0.86 2.66 -18.20
CA VAL A 245 2.28 2.85 -17.86
C VAL A 245 3.03 3.55 -18.99
N ALA A 246 2.83 3.12 -20.23
CA ALA A 246 3.46 3.77 -21.40
C ALA A 246 3.05 5.25 -21.54
N ARG A 247 1.81 5.62 -21.20
CA ARG A 247 1.38 7.02 -21.15
C ARG A 247 2.03 7.75 -19.98
N MET A 248 2.12 7.15 -18.79
CA MET A 248 2.81 7.74 -17.64
C MET A 248 4.26 8.12 -17.98
N VAL A 249 4.99 7.22 -18.65
CA VAL A 249 6.37 7.47 -19.10
C VAL A 249 6.45 8.61 -20.14
N ARG A 250 5.49 8.70 -21.06
CA ARG A 250 5.46 9.82 -22.04
C ARG A 250 5.22 11.17 -21.38
N GLU A 251 4.38 11.22 -20.35
CA GLU A 251 4.06 12.46 -19.63
C GLU A 251 5.13 12.85 -18.60
N LYS A 252 5.91 11.86 -18.10
CA LYS A 252 6.96 12.03 -17.11
C LYS A 252 8.16 11.17 -17.50
N SER A 253 9.10 11.78 -18.26
CA SER A 253 10.24 11.05 -18.87
C SER A 253 11.25 10.48 -17.86
N ASP A 254 11.23 10.96 -16.61
CA ASP A 254 12.04 10.49 -15.50
C ASP A 254 11.36 9.38 -14.68
N LEU A 255 10.16 8.94 -15.08
CA LEU A 255 9.47 7.82 -14.46
C LEU A 255 10.24 6.52 -14.72
N GLU A 256 10.59 5.83 -13.63
CA GLU A 256 11.13 4.48 -13.72
C GLU A 256 9.99 3.45 -13.66
N HIS A 257 10.16 2.32 -14.32
CA HIS A 257 9.17 1.26 -14.25
C HIS A 257 9.76 -0.12 -14.48
N ILE A 258 9.17 -1.11 -13.83
CA ILE A 258 9.41 -2.54 -14.08
C ILE A 258 8.08 -3.27 -14.28
N THR A 259 8.16 -4.41 -14.96
CA THR A 259 7.02 -5.34 -15.09
C THR A 259 7.43 -6.68 -14.50
N VAL A 260 6.69 -7.13 -13.49
CA VAL A 260 6.95 -8.36 -12.74
C VAL A 260 6.23 -9.52 -13.41
N ALA A 261 6.98 -10.49 -13.88
CA ALA A 261 6.44 -11.68 -14.54
C ALA A 261 5.59 -12.52 -13.54
N ASN A 262 4.56 -13.18 -14.04
CA ASN A 262 3.69 -14.05 -13.25
C ASN A 262 3.09 -13.38 -11.99
N ARG A 263 2.86 -12.05 -12.06
CA ARG A 263 2.11 -11.30 -11.04
C ARG A 263 1.02 -10.48 -11.70
N GLY A 264 -0.14 -10.49 -11.08
CA GLY A 264 -1.26 -9.61 -11.42
C GLY A 264 -1.37 -8.47 -10.41
N HIS A 265 -2.60 -8.09 -10.08
CA HIS A 265 -2.85 -7.04 -9.10
C HIS A 265 -2.96 -7.64 -7.68
N THR A 266 -1.85 -7.57 -6.89
CA THR A 266 -0.61 -6.82 -7.05
C THR A 266 0.62 -7.71 -6.85
N PRO A 267 1.82 -7.33 -7.35
CA PRO A 267 3.08 -7.88 -6.86
C PRO A 267 3.18 -7.78 -5.34
N LEU A 268 3.89 -8.72 -4.71
CA LEU A 268 4.01 -8.81 -3.25
C LEU A 268 5.13 -7.94 -2.67
N LEU A 269 5.97 -7.35 -3.53
CA LEU A 269 7.14 -6.52 -3.20
C LEU A 269 8.26 -7.29 -2.46
N ASN A 270 8.20 -8.61 -2.45
CA ASN A 270 9.27 -9.49 -1.98
C ASN A 270 9.93 -10.28 -3.13
N GLU A 271 9.47 -10.09 -4.36
CA GLU A 271 10.12 -10.62 -5.54
C GLU A 271 11.50 -9.98 -5.72
N PRO A 272 12.53 -10.75 -6.12
CA PRO A 272 13.90 -10.24 -6.26
C PRO A 272 14.00 -8.98 -7.17
N GLU A 273 13.26 -8.96 -8.27
CA GLU A 273 13.21 -7.82 -9.18
C GLU A 273 12.53 -6.59 -8.58
N CYS A 274 11.52 -6.77 -7.70
CA CYS A 274 10.90 -5.69 -6.96
C CYS A 274 11.88 -5.09 -5.95
N LEU A 275 12.53 -5.93 -5.15
CA LEU A 275 13.52 -5.49 -4.17
C LEU A 275 14.68 -4.74 -4.85
N ALA A 276 15.24 -5.29 -5.92
CA ALA A 276 16.33 -4.66 -6.67
C ALA A 276 15.93 -3.28 -7.24
N ALA A 277 14.71 -3.15 -7.78
CA ALA A 277 14.21 -1.87 -8.30
C ALA A 277 13.97 -0.85 -7.18
N ILE A 278 13.41 -1.27 -6.06
CA ILE A 278 13.19 -0.41 -4.88
C ILE A 278 14.54 0.05 -4.31
N ASP A 279 15.52 -0.85 -4.15
CA ASP A 279 16.85 -0.50 -3.66
C ASP A 279 17.55 0.52 -4.57
N ALA A 280 17.51 0.29 -5.89
CA ALA A 280 18.08 1.23 -6.85
C ALA A 280 17.37 2.61 -6.83
N PHE A 281 16.06 2.64 -6.65
CA PHE A 281 15.29 3.86 -6.51
C PHE A 281 15.64 4.60 -5.20
N LEU A 282 15.69 3.90 -4.09
CA LEU A 282 16.02 4.46 -2.78
C LEU A 282 17.45 4.97 -2.70
N ALA A 283 18.40 4.29 -3.34
CA ALA A 283 19.80 4.77 -3.42
C ALA A 283 19.92 6.09 -4.17
N ARG A 284 19.03 6.38 -5.13
CA ARG A 284 19.04 7.65 -5.88
C ARG A 284 18.26 8.78 -5.21
N TYR A 285 17.16 8.47 -4.55
CA TYR A 285 16.18 9.46 -4.11
C TYR A 285 15.84 9.40 -2.61
N GLY A 286 16.21 8.31 -1.96
CA GLY A 286 15.91 8.05 -0.54
C GLY A 286 17.03 8.46 0.42
N GLU A 287 18.07 9.15 -0.04
CA GLU A 287 19.16 9.61 0.82
C GLU A 287 18.82 10.92 1.53
N THR A 288 19.29 11.07 2.77
CA THR A 288 19.30 12.38 3.42
C THR A 288 20.27 13.26 2.66
N ALA A 289 19.86 14.48 2.30
CA ALA A 289 20.81 15.45 1.75
C ALA A 289 22.03 15.51 2.70
N ALA A 290 23.23 15.22 2.17
CA ALA A 290 24.43 15.46 2.94
C ALA A 290 24.36 16.91 3.47
N HIS A 291 24.48 17.10 4.77
CA HIS A 291 24.52 18.41 5.34
C HIS A 291 25.73 19.09 4.71
N GLY A 292 25.47 19.96 3.72
CA GLY A 292 26.47 20.91 3.27
C GLY A 292 26.73 21.86 4.43
N ASP A 293 27.93 21.79 4.92
CA ASP A 293 28.48 22.72 5.92
C ASP A 293 28.31 24.18 5.52
#